data_c4fbdf746e82b48040d363f38faded15
#
_entry.id   c4fbdf746e82b48040d363f38faded15
#
_cell.length_a   1.000
_cell.length_b   1.000
_cell.length_c   1.000
_cell.angle_alpha   90.00
_cell.angle_beta   90.00
_cell.angle_gamma   90.00
#
_symmetry.space_group_name_H-M   'P 1'
#
loop_
_entity.id
_entity.type
_entity.pdbx_description
1 polymer ?
#
loop_
_entity_poly.entity_id
_entity_poly.type
_entity_poly.pdbx_seq_one_letter_code
_entity_poly.pdbx_strand_id
1 'polypeptide(L)'
;MLLLRGRPDAVATWARRGLLPVHVVPLQGWTAVLPAGPSQAMPPYDDTLRTFAGRPIASRLRSAIGFFAVDGNAVITVHPSGRRATQRWLVWTPGQGMVQPRRLAAGRPADLVIAAGNDDRAAARVVRDLLADPDGDAHGVLGDLLALLALPGSDLLDGGLDPSAAQGATVVEPDEQQVARFERIIGVEVRHRAELEED
;
A
#
# COMPACT_ATOMS: atom_id res chain seq x y z
N MET A 1 1.21 -3.41 5.02
CA MET A 1 2.54 -3.64 4.41
C MET A 1 2.54 -3.26 2.94
N LEU A 2 3.63 -2.69 2.42
CA LEU A 2 3.81 -2.37 1.00
C LEU A 2 5.07 -3.08 0.49
N LEU A 3 4.97 -3.84 -0.58
CA LEU A 3 6.08 -4.52 -1.24
C LEU A 3 6.49 -3.74 -2.51
N LEU A 4 7.78 -3.39 -2.64
CA LEU A 4 8.32 -2.66 -3.78
C LEU A 4 9.48 -3.44 -4.43
N ARG A 5 9.54 -3.43 -5.77
CA ARG A 5 10.67 -3.97 -6.51
C ARG A 5 11.79 -2.93 -6.64
N GLY A 6 12.31 -2.51 -5.51
CA GLY A 6 13.38 -1.51 -5.45
C GLY A 6 14.45 -1.90 -4.43
N ARG A 7 15.67 -1.43 -4.64
CA ARG A 7 16.74 -1.59 -3.63
C ARG A 7 16.36 -0.82 -2.36
N PRO A 8 16.69 -1.33 -1.15
CA PRO A 8 16.35 -0.69 0.12
C PRO A 8 16.72 0.80 0.17
N ASP A 9 17.90 1.19 -0.32
CA ASP A 9 18.34 2.59 -0.33
C ASP A 9 17.44 3.50 -1.18
N ALA A 10 16.99 3.00 -2.34
CA ALA A 10 16.08 3.73 -3.22
C ALA A 10 14.67 3.85 -2.60
N VAL A 11 14.24 2.81 -1.88
CA VAL A 11 12.99 2.79 -1.12
C VAL A 11 13.08 3.73 0.07
N ALA A 12 14.18 3.73 0.83
CA ALA A 12 14.42 4.66 1.93
C ALA A 12 14.40 6.12 1.46
N THR A 13 15.04 6.40 0.30
CA THR A 13 15.01 7.75 -0.31
C THR A 13 13.59 8.18 -0.69
N TRP A 14 12.75 7.26 -1.17
CA TRP A 14 11.34 7.52 -1.42
C TRP A 14 10.58 7.70 -0.10
N ALA A 15 10.87 6.88 0.91
CA ALA A 15 10.22 6.90 2.22
C ALA A 15 10.40 8.25 2.93
N ARG A 16 11.60 8.84 2.92
CA ARG A 16 11.88 10.18 3.49
C ARG A 16 10.98 11.30 2.96
N ARG A 17 10.44 11.15 1.76
CA ARG A 17 9.50 12.12 1.17
C ARG A 17 8.05 11.84 1.54
N GLY A 18 7.81 10.96 2.53
CA GLY A 18 6.49 10.61 3.03
C GLY A 18 6.02 11.50 4.15
N LEU A 19 4.95 11.05 4.80
CA LEU A 19 4.29 11.75 5.89
C LEU A 19 4.34 10.96 7.21
N LEU A 20 4.93 9.78 7.20
CA LEU A 20 4.98 8.90 8.37
C LEU A 20 6.33 8.17 8.44
N PRO A 21 6.83 7.87 9.65
CA PRO A 21 7.98 7.01 9.83
C PRO A 21 7.65 5.59 9.38
N VAL A 22 8.64 4.92 8.78
CA VAL A 22 8.44 3.57 8.26
C VAL A 22 9.64 2.67 8.53
N HIS A 23 9.38 1.38 8.73
CA HIS A 23 10.39 0.34 8.59
C HIS A 23 10.58 0.01 7.13
N VAL A 24 11.84 -0.03 6.69
CA VAL A 24 12.26 -0.52 5.37
C VAL A 24 13.00 -1.83 5.59
N VAL A 25 12.41 -2.94 5.15
CA VAL A 25 12.89 -4.30 5.39
C VAL A 25 13.27 -4.96 4.08
N PRO A 26 14.57 -5.30 3.87
CA PRO A 26 14.98 -6.08 2.71
C PRO A 26 14.37 -7.49 2.74
N LEU A 27 13.78 -7.91 1.63
CA LEU A 27 13.26 -9.27 1.43
C LEU A 27 13.79 -9.82 0.11
N GLN A 28 13.66 -11.14 -0.09
CA GLN A 28 14.12 -11.79 -1.33
C GLN A 28 13.35 -11.23 -2.55
N GLY A 29 14.05 -10.51 -3.42
CA GLY A 29 13.48 -9.90 -4.63
C GLY A 29 12.57 -8.68 -4.40
N TRP A 30 12.36 -8.26 -3.13
CA TRP A 30 11.48 -7.17 -2.74
C TRP A 30 12.07 -6.34 -1.58
N THR A 31 11.50 -5.18 -1.38
CA THR A 31 11.68 -4.41 -0.14
C THR A 31 10.31 -4.15 0.45
N ALA A 32 10.09 -4.62 1.67
CA ALA A 32 8.88 -4.32 2.42
C ALA A 32 8.99 -2.97 3.10
N VAL A 33 7.85 -2.26 3.16
CA VAL A 33 7.70 -1.03 3.94
C VAL A 33 6.47 -1.15 4.83
N LEU A 34 6.65 -0.87 6.11
CA LEU A 34 5.59 -0.90 7.12
C LEU A 34 5.60 0.39 7.93
N PRO A 35 4.47 0.90 8.40
CA PRO A 35 4.45 2.02 9.34
C PRO A 35 5.28 1.71 10.60
N ALA A 36 6.10 2.67 11.03
CA ALA A 36 6.87 2.63 12.28
C ALA A 36 6.29 3.62 13.32
N GLY A 37 5.31 4.41 12.92
CA GLY A 37 4.65 5.39 13.79
C GLY A 37 3.49 6.08 13.05
N PRO A 38 2.82 7.03 13.72
CA PRO A 38 1.69 7.74 13.16
C PRO A 38 2.08 8.66 12.01
N SER A 39 1.10 9.05 11.19
CA SER A 39 1.26 10.15 10.22
C SER A 39 1.61 11.44 10.97
N GLN A 40 2.57 12.19 10.43
CA GLN A 40 2.99 13.49 10.96
C GLN A 40 2.22 14.66 10.30
N ALA A 41 1.31 14.36 9.38
CA ALA A 41 0.48 15.35 8.74
C ALA A 41 -0.80 15.63 9.54
N MET A 42 -1.35 16.83 9.39
CA MET A 42 -2.63 17.23 9.98
C MET A 42 -3.82 16.60 9.21
N PRO A 43 -5.03 16.55 9.80
CA PRO A 43 -6.23 16.12 9.10
C PRO A 43 -6.42 16.84 7.76
N PRO A 44 -6.89 16.13 6.74
CA PRO A 44 -7.41 14.74 6.76
C PRO A 44 -6.34 13.66 6.45
N TYR A 45 -5.05 13.97 6.59
CA TYR A 45 -3.95 13.06 6.29
C TYR A 45 -3.27 12.48 7.55
N ASP A 46 -3.90 12.57 8.69
CA ASP A 46 -3.50 12.04 9.99
C ASP A 46 -3.76 10.53 10.14
N ASP A 47 -4.68 9.95 9.35
CA ASP A 47 -4.88 8.50 9.29
C ASP A 47 -3.68 7.81 8.63
N THR A 48 -2.91 7.10 9.45
CA THR A 48 -1.67 6.44 9.03
C THR A 48 -1.86 5.44 7.90
N LEU A 49 -2.85 4.54 8.01
CA LEU A 49 -3.04 3.48 7.03
C LEU A 49 -3.59 4.01 5.72
N ARG A 50 -4.55 4.91 5.77
CA ARG A 50 -5.13 5.52 4.56
C ARG A 50 -4.10 6.38 3.83
N THR A 51 -3.34 7.19 4.57
CA THR A 51 -2.26 8.01 4.02
C THR A 51 -1.16 7.15 3.40
N PHE A 52 -0.81 6.04 4.05
CA PHE A 52 0.19 5.12 3.53
C PHE A 52 -0.30 4.35 2.29
N ALA A 53 -1.53 3.82 2.31
CA ALA A 53 -2.12 3.09 1.19
C ALA A 53 -2.33 3.97 -0.05
N GLY A 54 -2.71 5.24 0.15
CA GLY A 54 -2.92 6.21 -0.93
C GLY A 54 -1.64 6.81 -1.51
N ARG A 55 -0.48 6.53 -0.91
CA ARG A 55 0.78 7.19 -1.29
C ARG A 55 1.26 6.81 -2.69
N PRO A 56 1.55 7.78 -3.58
CA PRO A 56 2.09 7.52 -4.90
C PRO A 56 3.47 6.84 -4.86
N ILE A 57 3.64 5.79 -5.67
CA ILE A 57 4.92 5.10 -5.81
C ILE A 57 5.68 5.65 -7.02
N ALA A 58 6.96 6.03 -6.79
CA ALA A 58 7.84 6.50 -7.84
C ALA A 58 8.00 5.43 -8.94
N SER A 59 7.98 5.82 -10.20
CA SER A 59 7.99 4.89 -11.35
C SER A 59 9.16 3.90 -11.32
N ARG A 60 10.32 4.31 -10.79
CA ARG A 60 11.51 3.45 -10.65
C ARG A 60 11.37 2.34 -9.59
N LEU A 61 10.37 2.43 -8.71
CA LEU A 61 10.09 1.45 -7.64
C LEU A 61 8.90 0.55 -7.98
N ARG A 62 8.33 0.67 -9.17
CA ARG A 62 7.24 -0.19 -9.67
C ARG A 62 7.80 -1.46 -10.31
N SER A 63 7.15 -2.61 -10.26
CA SER A 63 5.84 -2.87 -9.70
C SER A 63 5.87 -2.81 -8.17
N ALA A 64 4.76 -2.36 -7.57
CA ALA A 64 4.60 -2.43 -6.14
C ALA A 64 3.19 -2.90 -5.79
N ILE A 65 3.06 -3.59 -4.66
CA ILE A 65 1.79 -4.13 -4.16
C ILE A 65 1.66 -3.77 -2.69
N GLY A 66 0.53 -3.20 -2.30
CA GLY A 66 0.21 -2.94 -0.90
C GLY A 66 -0.85 -3.90 -0.37
N PHE A 67 -0.70 -4.33 0.85
CA PHE A 67 -1.60 -5.20 1.61
C PHE A 67 -1.96 -4.49 2.92
N PHE A 68 -3.22 -4.10 3.08
CA PHE A 68 -3.68 -3.30 4.21
C PHE A 68 -4.99 -3.84 4.75
N ALA A 69 -5.08 -4.02 6.07
CA ALA A 69 -6.35 -4.20 6.74
C ALA A 69 -6.84 -2.82 7.21
N VAL A 70 -7.94 -2.33 6.63
CA VAL A 70 -8.49 -1.00 6.92
C VAL A 70 -9.97 -1.13 7.22
N ASP A 71 -10.39 -0.70 8.39
CA ASP A 71 -11.80 -0.77 8.85
C ASP A 71 -12.41 -2.18 8.68
N GLY A 72 -11.64 -3.23 8.96
CA GLY A 72 -12.05 -4.63 8.82
C GLY A 72 -12.06 -5.17 7.39
N ASN A 73 -11.68 -4.38 6.40
CA ASN A 73 -11.61 -4.79 4.99
C ASN A 73 -10.16 -5.09 4.58
N ALA A 74 -9.98 -6.06 3.67
CA ALA A 74 -8.70 -6.23 2.99
C ALA A 74 -8.62 -5.26 1.79
N VAL A 75 -7.65 -4.37 1.85
CA VAL A 75 -7.39 -3.37 0.80
C VAL A 75 -6.05 -3.70 0.15
N ILE A 76 -6.08 -4.01 -1.13
CA ILE A 76 -4.89 -4.29 -1.92
C ILE A 76 -4.69 -3.16 -2.93
N THR A 77 -3.49 -2.59 -2.93
CA THR A 77 -3.10 -1.59 -3.93
C THR A 77 -2.12 -2.19 -4.92
N VAL A 78 -2.34 -1.96 -6.19
CA VAL A 78 -1.45 -2.40 -7.27
C VAL A 78 -0.91 -1.17 -7.99
N HIS A 79 0.41 -1.07 -8.06
CA HIS A 79 1.11 -0.01 -8.80
C HIS A 79 1.83 -0.64 -10.00
N PRO A 80 1.18 -0.73 -11.16
CA PRO A 80 1.77 -1.37 -12.33
C PRO A 80 3.03 -0.66 -12.80
N SER A 81 3.91 -1.38 -13.49
CA SER A 81 5.04 -0.78 -14.19
C SER A 81 4.56 0.09 -15.37
N GLY A 82 5.34 1.12 -15.72
CA GLY A 82 5.05 2.00 -16.84
C GLY A 82 4.80 3.47 -16.46
N ARG A 83 5.10 4.38 -17.41
CA ARG A 83 5.08 5.84 -17.16
C ARG A 83 3.70 6.41 -16.88
N ARG A 84 2.63 5.83 -17.46
CA ARG A 84 1.24 6.31 -17.32
C ARG A 84 0.36 5.36 -16.50
N ALA A 85 0.99 4.38 -15.85
CA ALA A 85 0.24 3.42 -15.04
C ALA A 85 -0.28 4.11 -13.78
N THR A 86 -1.59 4.04 -13.58
CA THR A 86 -2.27 4.53 -12.38
C THR A 86 -2.34 3.43 -11.33
N GLN A 87 -2.32 3.82 -10.06
CA GLN A 87 -2.61 2.92 -8.95
C GLN A 87 -4.00 2.34 -9.10
N ARG A 88 -4.15 1.04 -8.81
CA ARG A 88 -5.41 0.31 -8.83
C ARG A 88 -5.69 -0.29 -7.47
N TRP A 89 -6.96 -0.49 -7.18
CA TRP A 89 -7.43 -0.92 -5.88
C TRP A 89 -8.32 -2.14 -6.01
N LEU A 90 -8.03 -3.18 -5.21
CA LEU A 90 -8.93 -4.28 -4.95
C LEU A 90 -9.35 -4.17 -3.48
N VAL A 91 -10.62 -4.29 -3.23
CA VAL A 91 -11.18 -4.23 -1.87
C VAL A 91 -12.01 -5.48 -1.66
N TRP A 92 -11.74 -6.16 -0.57
CA TRP A 92 -12.51 -7.30 -0.13
C TRP A 92 -13.14 -6.98 1.24
N THR A 93 -14.38 -7.34 1.41
CA THR A 93 -15.18 -7.06 2.61
C THR A 93 -15.76 -8.37 3.16
N PRO A 94 -15.63 -8.64 4.47
CA PRO A 94 -16.26 -9.81 5.09
C PRO A 94 -17.74 -9.89 4.76
N GLY A 95 -18.23 -11.09 4.42
CA GLY A 95 -19.63 -11.34 4.06
C GLY A 95 -20.06 -10.86 2.67
N GLN A 96 -19.17 -10.19 1.91
CA GLN A 96 -19.47 -9.69 0.56
C GLN A 96 -18.45 -10.13 -0.49
N GLY A 97 -17.23 -10.52 -0.08
CA GLY A 97 -16.14 -10.80 -1.00
C GLY A 97 -15.58 -9.52 -1.65
N MET A 98 -15.11 -9.62 -2.89
CA MET A 98 -14.55 -8.49 -3.62
C MET A 98 -15.61 -7.46 -3.99
N VAL A 99 -15.44 -6.24 -3.50
CA VAL A 99 -16.33 -5.10 -3.76
C VAL A 99 -15.67 -4.07 -4.67
N GLN A 100 -16.49 -3.33 -5.42
CA GLN A 100 -15.97 -2.29 -6.31
C GLN A 100 -15.68 -1.01 -5.50
N PRO A 101 -14.43 -0.51 -5.48
CA PRO A 101 -14.09 0.70 -4.74
C PRO A 101 -14.76 1.92 -5.38
N ARG A 102 -15.39 2.75 -4.55
CA ARG A 102 -16.00 4.00 -5.01
C ARG A 102 -14.93 5.07 -5.23
N ARG A 103 -14.98 5.77 -6.35
CA ARG A 103 -14.08 6.91 -6.72
C ARG A 103 -12.59 6.54 -6.84
N LEU A 104 -12.24 5.24 -6.83
CA LEU A 104 -10.88 4.76 -7.03
C LEU A 104 -10.82 3.89 -8.29
N ALA A 105 -9.68 3.85 -8.95
CA ALA A 105 -9.48 2.99 -10.10
C ALA A 105 -9.49 1.52 -9.67
N ALA A 106 -10.52 0.77 -10.07
CA ALA A 106 -10.65 -0.64 -9.73
C ALA A 106 -9.52 -1.48 -10.34
N GLY A 107 -8.91 -2.33 -9.53
CA GLY A 107 -7.95 -3.35 -9.93
C GLY A 107 -8.66 -4.63 -10.36
N ARG A 108 -7.94 -5.46 -11.10
CA ARG A 108 -8.36 -6.81 -11.48
C ARG A 108 -7.41 -7.83 -10.85
N PRO A 109 -7.87 -9.06 -10.55
CA PRO A 109 -6.98 -10.14 -10.11
C PRO A 109 -5.74 -10.32 -11.00
N ALA A 110 -5.89 -10.18 -12.32
CA ALA A 110 -4.78 -10.25 -13.26
C ALA A 110 -3.73 -9.12 -13.05
N ASP A 111 -4.16 -7.91 -12.67
CA ASP A 111 -3.23 -6.80 -12.40
C ASP A 111 -2.32 -7.15 -11.20
N LEU A 112 -2.88 -7.80 -10.18
CA LEU A 112 -2.15 -8.23 -8.99
C LEU A 112 -1.14 -9.33 -9.34
N VAL A 113 -1.54 -10.34 -10.11
CA VAL A 113 -0.68 -11.44 -10.55
C VAL A 113 0.49 -10.91 -11.39
N ILE A 114 0.23 -10.00 -12.34
CA ILE A 114 1.27 -9.35 -13.15
C ILE A 114 2.23 -8.53 -12.26
N ALA A 115 1.70 -7.78 -11.31
CA ALA A 115 2.54 -7.00 -10.39
C ALA A 115 3.42 -7.88 -9.49
N ALA A 116 2.95 -9.06 -9.11
CA ALA A 116 3.73 -10.08 -8.40
C ALA A 116 4.85 -10.70 -9.27
N GLY A 117 4.83 -10.46 -10.58
CA GLY A 117 5.85 -10.96 -11.51
C GLY A 117 5.46 -12.27 -12.19
N ASN A 118 4.18 -12.59 -12.19
CA ASN A 118 3.62 -13.75 -12.87
C ASN A 118 2.59 -13.25 -13.92
N ASP A 119 2.51 -13.89 -15.06
CA ASP A 119 1.53 -13.60 -16.12
C ASP A 119 0.57 -14.76 -16.39
N ASP A 120 0.58 -15.79 -15.52
CA ASP A 120 -0.27 -16.95 -15.65
C ASP A 120 -1.75 -16.62 -15.42
N ARG A 121 -2.56 -16.91 -16.43
CA ARG A 121 -4.02 -16.75 -16.38
C ARG A 121 -4.68 -17.69 -15.36
N ALA A 122 -4.08 -18.87 -15.09
CA ALA A 122 -4.60 -19.78 -14.08
C ALA A 122 -4.44 -19.17 -12.68
N ALA A 123 -3.29 -18.56 -12.37
CA ALA A 123 -3.09 -17.84 -11.12
C ALA A 123 -4.09 -16.69 -10.95
N ALA A 124 -4.37 -15.92 -12.00
CA ALA A 124 -5.36 -14.85 -11.95
C ALA A 124 -6.79 -15.37 -11.69
N ARG A 125 -7.11 -16.60 -12.12
CA ARG A 125 -8.39 -17.25 -11.81
C ARG A 125 -8.46 -17.64 -10.34
N VAL A 126 -7.42 -18.26 -9.80
CA VAL A 126 -7.37 -18.65 -8.39
C VAL A 126 -7.45 -17.42 -7.47
N VAL A 127 -6.73 -16.32 -7.79
CA VAL A 127 -6.86 -15.05 -7.06
C VAL A 127 -8.28 -14.51 -7.11
N ARG A 128 -8.98 -14.63 -8.26
CA ARG A 128 -10.36 -14.20 -8.39
C ARG A 128 -11.29 -15.02 -7.51
N ASP A 129 -11.09 -16.33 -7.50
CA ASP A 129 -11.95 -17.26 -6.76
C ASP A 129 -11.77 -17.04 -5.24
N LEU A 130 -10.52 -16.81 -4.77
CA LEU A 130 -10.22 -16.42 -3.40
C LEU A 130 -10.92 -15.10 -3.01
N LEU A 131 -10.83 -14.07 -3.85
CA LEU A 131 -11.44 -12.77 -3.58
C LEU A 131 -12.97 -12.77 -3.75
N ALA A 132 -13.55 -13.73 -4.43
CA ALA A 132 -14.99 -13.90 -4.56
C ALA A 132 -15.63 -14.58 -3.34
N ASP A 133 -14.84 -15.34 -2.57
CA ASP A 133 -15.29 -15.98 -1.34
C ASP A 133 -15.52 -14.88 -0.28
N PRO A 134 -16.73 -14.76 0.29
CA PRO A 134 -17.04 -13.79 1.32
C PRO A 134 -16.63 -14.23 2.73
N ASP A 135 -16.21 -15.48 2.90
CA ASP A 135 -15.89 -16.05 4.20
C ASP A 135 -14.49 -15.70 4.67
N GLY A 136 -14.31 -15.52 5.97
CA GLY A 136 -13.05 -15.19 6.58
C GLY A 136 -12.94 -13.74 7.06
N ASP A 137 -11.71 -13.29 7.29
CA ASP A 137 -11.39 -11.93 7.72
C ASP A 137 -10.30 -11.29 6.84
N ALA A 138 -10.12 -9.99 7.01
CA ALA A 138 -9.19 -9.20 6.19
C ALA A 138 -7.74 -9.71 6.26
N HIS A 139 -7.26 -10.13 7.44
CA HIS A 139 -5.88 -10.60 7.61
C HIS A 139 -5.68 -11.96 6.95
N GLY A 140 -6.63 -12.88 7.12
CA GLY A 140 -6.60 -14.20 6.47
C GLY A 140 -6.54 -14.07 4.95
N VAL A 141 -7.43 -13.27 4.35
CA VAL A 141 -7.43 -13.04 2.90
C VAL A 141 -6.12 -12.41 2.40
N LEU A 142 -5.54 -11.46 3.15
CA LEU A 142 -4.25 -10.85 2.77
C LEU A 142 -3.11 -11.87 2.88
N GLY A 143 -3.09 -12.72 3.90
CA GLY A 143 -2.12 -13.80 4.07
C GLY A 143 -2.22 -14.84 2.95
N ASP A 144 -3.43 -15.28 2.62
CA ASP A 144 -3.69 -16.23 1.54
C ASP A 144 -3.24 -15.67 0.18
N LEU A 145 -3.49 -14.37 -0.08
CA LEU A 145 -3.00 -13.72 -1.28
C LEU A 145 -1.47 -13.69 -1.37
N LEU A 146 -0.78 -13.40 -0.25
CA LEU A 146 0.68 -13.45 -0.21
C LEU A 146 1.21 -14.85 -0.54
N ALA A 147 0.63 -15.88 0.11
CA ALA A 147 1.01 -17.27 -0.11
C ALA A 147 0.75 -17.70 -1.56
N LEU A 148 -0.44 -17.42 -2.09
CA LEU A 148 -0.84 -17.76 -3.45
C LEU A 148 0.08 -17.14 -4.51
N LEU A 149 0.52 -15.91 -4.29
CA LEU A 149 1.40 -15.18 -5.18
C LEU A 149 2.88 -15.46 -4.94
N ALA A 150 3.20 -16.35 -4.00
CA ALA A 150 4.56 -16.65 -3.55
C ALA A 150 5.37 -15.39 -3.22
N LEU A 151 4.71 -14.41 -2.58
CA LEU A 151 5.33 -13.16 -2.16
C LEU A 151 5.92 -13.32 -0.75
N PRO A 152 7.07 -12.70 -0.47
CA PRO A 152 7.68 -12.75 0.86
C PRO A 152 6.97 -11.80 1.84
N GLY A 153 7.16 -12.05 3.15
CA GLY A 153 6.76 -11.13 4.21
C GLY A 153 5.44 -11.48 4.90
N SER A 154 5.01 -12.75 4.84
CA SER A 154 3.87 -13.24 5.64
C SER A 154 4.05 -12.93 7.12
N ASP A 155 5.20 -13.29 7.70
CA ASP A 155 5.50 -13.06 9.12
C ASP A 155 5.44 -11.57 9.52
N LEU A 156 5.76 -10.66 8.58
CA LEU A 156 5.64 -9.21 8.78
C LEU A 156 4.19 -8.74 8.69
N LEU A 157 3.39 -9.36 7.84
CA LEU A 157 1.98 -9.01 7.69
C LEU A 157 1.16 -9.48 8.88
N ASP A 158 1.42 -10.70 9.37
CA ASP A 158 0.67 -11.35 10.44
C ASP A 158 1.15 -10.91 11.84
N GLY A 159 2.19 -10.06 11.90
CA GLY A 159 2.78 -9.60 13.16
C GLY A 159 3.61 -10.68 13.89
N GLY A 160 3.92 -11.78 13.25
CA GLY A 160 4.79 -12.84 13.79
C GLY A 160 6.26 -12.42 13.87
N LEU A 161 6.66 -11.43 13.09
CA LEU A 161 7.98 -10.82 13.14
C LEU A 161 7.84 -9.31 13.34
N ASP A 162 8.49 -8.78 14.39
CA ASP A 162 8.65 -7.34 14.56
C ASP A 162 9.51 -6.79 13.40
N PRO A 163 9.00 -5.82 12.62
CA PRO A 163 9.75 -5.23 11.53
C PRO A 163 11.11 -4.68 11.93
N SER A 164 11.26 -4.19 13.17
CA SER A 164 12.54 -3.68 13.68
C SER A 164 13.57 -4.77 13.94
N ALA A 165 13.13 -6.00 14.19
CA ALA A 165 13.98 -7.16 14.43
C ALA A 165 14.38 -7.89 13.13
N ALA A 166 13.78 -7.54 11.99
CA ALA A 166 14.09 -8.17 10.71
C ALA A 166 15.51 -7.83 10.26
N GLN A 167 16.20 -8.81 9.67
CA GLN A 167 17.57 -8.63 9.22
C GLN A 167 17.69 -7.52 8.16
N GLY A 168 18.56 -6.54 8.43
CA GLY A 168 18.79 -5.40 7.54
C GLY A 168 17.67 -4.36 7.55
N ALA A 169 16.74 -4.47 8.48
CA ALA A 169 15.69 -3.47 8.66
C ALA A 169 16.28 -2.11 9.07
N THR A 170 15.69 -1.05 8.57
CA THR A 170 16.02 0.33 8.95
C THR A 170 14.76 1.13 9.18
N VAL A 171 14.75 1.99 10.20
CA VAL A 171 13.70 2.99 10.38
C VAL A 171 14.06 4.22 9.55
N VAL A 172 13.07 4.74 8.84
CA VAL A 172 13.22 5.93 8.00
C VAL A 172 12.18 6.96 8.43
N GLU A 173 12.68 8.06 8.98
CA GLU A 173 11.84 9.21 9.34
C GLU A 173 11.52 10.05 8.09
N PRO A 174 10.32 10.65 8.01
CA PRO A 174 10.01 11.63 6.99
C PRO A 174 10.88 12.89 7.15
N ASP A 175 11.16 13.53 6.04
CA ASP A 175 11.85 14.82 6.03
C ASP A 175 10.86 15.91 6.49
N GLU A 176 11.19 16.59 7.59
CA GLU A 176 10.34 17.64 8.20
C GLU A 176 10.00 18.76 7.20
N GLN A 177 10.94 19.12 6.31
CA GLN A 177 10.69 20.14 5.29
C GLN A 177 9.66 19.66 4.26
N GLN A 178 9.65 18.36 3.93
CA GLN A 178 8.64 17.78 3.04
C GLN A 178 7.27 17.73 3.69
N VAL A 179 7.19 17.37 4.97
CA VAL A 179 5.93 17.40 5.75
C VAL A 179 5.39 18.83 5.79
N ALA A 180 6.20 19.80 6.22
CA ALA A 180 5.79 21.21 6.29
C ALA A 180 5.39 21.79 4.92
N ARG A 181 6.07 21.37 3.84
CA ARG A 181 5.70 21.76 2.47
C ARG A 181 4.35 21.19 2.06
N PHE A 182 4.12 19.90 2.38
CA PHE A 182 2.84 19.23 2.10
C PHE A 182 1.69 19.95 2.82
N GLU A 183 1.82 20.20 4.11
CA GLU A 183 0.81 20.90 4.91
C GLU A 183 0.48 22.30 4.38
N ARG A 184 1.50 23.01 3.92
CA ARG A 184 1.30 24.35 3.32
C ARG A 184 0.46 24.26 2.04
N ILE A 185 0.73 23.27 1.18
CA ILE A 185 -0.03 23.06 -0.06
C ILE A 185 -1.48 22.70 0.25
N ILE A 186 -1.71 21.75 1.17
CA ILE A 186 -3.06 21.36 1.58
C ILE A 186 -3.81 22.50 2.24
N GLY A 187 -3.15 23.27 3.11
CA GLY A 187 -3.77 24.43 3.76
C GLY A 187 -4.21 25.53 2.77
N VAL A 188 -3.52 25.70 1.66
CA VAL A 188 -3.94 26.60 0.57
C VAL A 188 -5.15 26.01 -0.16
N GLU A 189 -5.14 24.73 -0.47
CA GLU A 189 -6.23 24.06 -1.21
C GLU A 189 -7.53 24.02 -0.40
N VAL A 190 -7.43 23.77 0.91
CA VAL A 190 -8.59 23.79 1.82
C VAL A 190 -9.22 25.19 1.90
N ARG A 191 -8.40 26.24 2.03
CA ARG A 191 -8.91 27.64 2.03
C ARG A 191 -9.61 27.99 0.73
N HIS A 192 -8.98 27.69 -0.40
CA HIS A 192 -9.57 27.98 -1.72
C HIS A 192 -10.90 27.24 -1.95
N ARG A 193 -11.03 26.02 -1.43
CA ARG A 193 -12.30 25.28 -1.51
C ARG A 193 -13.38 25.90 -0.63
N ALA A 194 -13.04 26.33 0.58
CA ALA A 194 -13.98 27.02 1.47
C ALA A 194 -14.50 28.32 0.84
N GLU A 195 -13.62 29.11 0.21
CA GLU A 195 -14.00 30.33 -0.51
C GLU A 195 -14.99 30.08 -1.67
N LEU A 196 -14.83 28.93 -2.39
CA LEU A 196 -15.72 28.55 -3.49
C LEU A 196 -17.08 27.99 -3.03
N GLU A 197 -17.20 27.55 -1.77
CA GLU A 197 -18.46 27.05 -1.20
C GLU A 197 -19.28 28.19 -0.54
N GLU A 198 -18.68 29.36 -0.32
CA GLU A 198 -19.34 30.56 0.24
C GLU A 198 -19.92 31.51 -0.84
N ASP A 199 -19.54 31.34 -2.13
CA ASP A 199 -20.05 32.07 -3.29
C ASP A 199 -21.21 31.30 -3.98
#